data_7d78ead6c5a223a2ba018d8240eb5800
#
_entry.id   7d78ead6c5a223a2ba018d8240eb5800
#
_cell.length_a   1.000
_cell.length_b   1.000
_cell.length_c   1.000
_cell.angle_alpha   90.00
_cell.angle_beta   90.00
_cell.angle_gamma   90.00
#
_symmetry.space_group_name_H-M   'P 1'
#
loop_
_entity.id
_entity.type
_entity.pdbx_description
1 polymer ?
#
loop_
_entity_poly.entity_id
_entity_poly.type
_entity_poly.pdbx_seq_one_letter_code
_entity_poly.pdbx_strand_id
1 'polypeptide(L)'
;MTSNEHDQETVHTKVREGYGAIARQGGSCCGPAKSCCGGGAAEAVAAAVGYDEAELAALPDGANMGLSCGNPTAIAELRPGEVVLDLGSGGGFDVFIAGRHVGADGRVIGVDMTPDMLSKARKNIVVYREKTGLDNVEFRLGEIEHLPIADNSVDVIISNCVINLSPDKPQVWREMSRVLRPGGRVAVSDLALLQSLPPDITKMVEALVGCIAGAVMARETEQMAKEAGFEKIILTEKRGYIEALTEWKDPLFKKILENLPAGSKMSDFITSLYVSAKKPLA
;
A
#
# COMPACT_ATOMS: atom_id res chain seq x y z
N MET A 1 -13.45 -5.90 26.48
CA MET A 1 -12.63 -6.22 25.27
C MET A 1 -12.72 -7.72 25.06
N THR A 2 -13.15 -8.13 23.90
CA THR A 2 -13.19 -9.55 23.51
C THR A 2 -11.77 -10.03 23.16
N SER A 3 -11.51 -11.34 23.17
CA SER A 3 -10.20 -11.90 22.77
C SER A 3 -9.77 -11.45 21.36
N ASN A 4 -10.74 -11.22 20.48
CA ASN A 4 -10.50 -10.78 19.10
C ASN A 4 -10.03 -9.31 19.02
N GLU A 5 -10.57 -8.40 19.85
CA GLU A 5 -10.13 -6.99 19.91
C GLU A 5 -8.70 -6.86 20.45
N HIS A 6 -8.31 -7.72 21.40
CA HIS A 6 -6.95 -7.74 21.92
C HIS A 6 -5.93 -8.20 20.86
N ASP A 7 -6.30 -9.16 20.03
CA ASP A 7 -5.47 -9.63 18.92
C ASP A 7 -5.32 -8.55 17.83
N GLN A 8 -6.38 -7.81 17.51
CA GLN A 8 -6.36 -6.71 16.54
C GLN A 8 -5.44 -5.57 16.99
N GLU A 9 -5.56 -5.09 18.24
CA GLU A 9 -4.69 -4.04 18.79
C GLU A 9 -3.22 -4.48 18.81
N THR A 10 -2.94 -5.75 19.05
CA THR A 10 -1.59 -6.31 18.99
C THR A 10 -1.00 -6.22 17.58
N VAL A 11 -1.80 -6.51 16.54
CA VAL A 11 -1.37 -6.38 15.14
C VAL A 11 -1.10 -4.91 14.80
N HIS A 12 -2.04 -4.00 15.11
CA HIS A 12 -1.86 -2.57 14.86
C HIS A 12 -0.60 -2.02 15.54
N THR A 13 -0.35 -2.42 16.79
CA THR A 13 0.84 -1.99 17.54
C THR A 13 2.12 -2.45 16.84
N LYS A 14 2.23 -3.72 16.47
CA LYS A 14 3.41 -4.27 15.77
C LYS A 14 3.66 -3.57 14.42
N VAL A 15 2.60 -3.36 13.64
CA VAL A 15 2.71 -2.66 12.36
C VAL A 15 3.14 -1.21 12.57
N ARG A 16 2.50 -0.49 13.51
CA ARG A 16 2.82 0.90 13.85
C ARG A 16 4.27 1.07 14.32
N GLU A 17 4.76 0.16 15.16
CA GLU A 17 6.16 0.15 15.62
C GLU A 17 7.13 -0.11 14.47
N GLY A 18 6.86 -1.10 13.62
CA GLY A 18 7.69 -1.44 12.47
C GLY A 18 7.82 -0.28 11.49
N TYR A 19 6.70 0.28 11.04
CA TYR A 19 6.69 1.40 10.11
C TYR A 19 7.19 2.71 10.75
N GLY A 20 6.97 2.93 12.04
CA GLY A 20 7.56 4.04 12.78
C GLY A 20 9.08 3.96 12.81
N ALA A 21 9.65 2.77 12.99
CA ALA A 21 11.10 2.56 12.92
C ALA A 21 11.65 2.87 11.52
N ILE A 22 10.98 2.41 10.45
CA ILE A 22 11.34 2.70 9.06
C ILE A 22 11.32 4.22 8.81
N ALA A 23 10.27 4.92 9.23
CA ALA A 23 10.14 6.37 9.04
C ALA A 23 11.28 7.15 9.71
N ARG A 24 11.70 6.75 10.92
CA ARG A 24 12.79 7.41 11.67
C ARG A 24 14.18 7.11 11.10
N GLN A 25 14.42 5.91 10.61
CA GLN A 25 15.74 5.46 10.14
C GLN A 25 16.02 5.80 8.69
N GLY A 26 15.01 6.15 7.90
CA GLY A 26 15.13 6.42 6.46
C GLY A 26 15.49 5.17 5.63
N GLY A 27 15.12 3.97 6.11
CA GLY A 27 15.44 2.69 5.50
C GLY A 27 14.23 1.93 4.97
N SER A 28 14.48 0.83 4.26
CA SER A 28 13.51 -0.15 3.78
C SER A 28 12.95 -1.00 4.93
N CYS A 29 11.79 -1.67 4.72
CA CYS A 29 11.15 -2.59 5.66
C CYS A 29 12.01 -3.80 6.08
N CYS A 30 13.17 -4.00 5.47
CA CYS A 30 14.03 -5.19 5.61
C CYS A 30 15.12 -5.07 6.68
N GLY A 31 15.05 -4.10 7.61
CA GLY A 31 15.93 -4.01 8.79
C GLY A 31 17.11 -3.01 8.68
N PRO A 32 17.87 -2.78 9.78
CA PRO A 32 18.89 -1.73 9.90
C PRO A 32 20.22 -2.14 9.24
N ALA A 33 20.18 -2.60 7.99
CA ALA A 33 21.41 -2.75 7.24
C ALA A 33 21.88 -1.37 6.79
N LYS A 34 23.01 -0.92 7.29
CA LYS A 34 23.76 0.19 6.71
C LYS A 34 23.78 -0.02 5.20
N SER A 35 23.14 0.92 4.50
CA SER A 35 23.15 1.14 3.06
C SER A 35 24.19 0.30 2.28
N CYS A 36 23.84 -0.91 1.89
CA CYS A 36 24.53 -1.62 0.81
C CYS A 36 24.04 -1.17 -0.56
N CYS A 37 22.94 -0.41 -0.61
CA CYS A 37 22.39 0.19 -1.82
C CYS A 37 22.40 1.71 -1.60
N GLY A 38 23.24 2.41 -2.34
CA GLY A 38 23.17 3.85 -2.45
C GLY A 38 21.77 4.27 -2.90
N GLY A 39 21.39 5.56 -2.82
CA GLY A 39 20.05 6.11 -3.06
C GLY A 39 19.29 5.70 -4.34
N GLY A 40 19.74 4.70 -5.09
CA GLY A 40 19.10 4.14 -6.27
C GLY A 40 18.25 2.89 -6.05
N ALA A 41 18.18 2.31 -4.84
CA ALA A 41 17.43 1.06 -4.65
C ALA A 41 15.91 1.29 -4.61
N ALA A 42 15.46 2.35 -3.94
CA ALA A 42 14.03 2.69 -3.87
C ALA A 42 13.48 3.13 -5.24
N GLU A 43 14.27 3.89 -6.00
CA GLU A 43 13.95 4.28 -7.37
C GLU A 43 13.90 3.08 -8.30
N ALA A 44 14.84 2.13 -8.17
CA ALA A 44 14.86 0.90 -8.96
C ALA A 44 13.61 0.03 -8.69
N VAL A 45 13.19 -0.07 -7.42
CA VAL A 45 11.93 -0.75 -7.06
C VAL A 45 10.74 -0.08 -7.71
N ALA A 46 10.62 1.25 -7.58
CA ALA A 46 9.51 2.00 -8.16
C ALA A 46 9.48 1.88 -9.70
N ALA A 47 10.63 2.00 -10.37
CA ALA A 47 10.72 1.81 -11.82
C ALA A 47 10.32 0.40 -12.25
N ALA A 48 10.73 -0.64 -11.51
CA ALA A 48 10.39 -2.02 -11.80
C ALA A 48 8.88 -2.33 -11.67
N VAL A 49 8.14 -1.58 -10.83
CA VAL A 49 6.68 -1.70 -10.72
C VAL A 49 5.92 -0.72 -11.62
N GLY A 50 6.64 0.05 -12.46
CA GLY A 50 6.05 0.83 -13.56
C GLY A 50 5.78 2.31 -13.26
N TYR A 51 6.45 2.92 -12.28
CA TYR A 51 6.45 4.37 -12.13
C TYR A 51 7.39 5.03 -13.14
N ASP A 52 6.98 6.15 -13.69
CA ASP A 52 7.75 6.94 -14.67
C ASP A 52 8.92 7.68 -13.99
N GLU A 53 10.08 7.77 -14.68
CA GLU A 53 11.25 8.49 -14.16
C GLU A 53 10.93 9.97 -13.89
N ALA A 54 10.10 10.62 -14.71
CA ALA A 54 9.70 12.02 -14.51
C ALA A 54 8.77 12.17 -13.30
N GLU A 55 7.93 11.17 -12.99
CA GLU A 55 7.14 11.15 -11.75
C GLU A 55 8.06 11.05 -10.53
N LEU A 56 9.02 10.12 -10.57
CA LEU A 56 9.98 9.89 -9.48
C LEU A 56 10.87 11.11 -9.22
N ALA A 57 11.39 11.77 -10.27
CA ALA A 57 12.23 12.96 -10.15
C ALA A 57 11.50 14.18 -9.54
N ALA A 58 10.18 14.22 -9.68
CA ALA A 58 9.37 15.32 -9.15
C ALA A 58 8.98 15.13 -7.68
N LEU A 59 9.22 13.96 -7.10
CA LEU A 59 8.89 13.68 -5.71
C LEU A 59 9.75 14.49 -4.73
N PRO A 60 9.23 14.82 -3.54
CA PRO A 60 10.04 15.24 -2.41
C PRO A 60 11.01 14.15 -1.97
N ASP A 61 12.21 14.54 -1.53
CA ASP A 61 13.22 13.61 -1.03
C ASP A 61 12.69 12.75 0.14
N GLY A 62 12.91 11.44 0.04
CA GLY A 62 12.48 10.46 1.03
C GLY A 62 10.97 10.21 1.08
N ALA A 63 10.16 10.66 0.12
CA ALA A 63 8.80 10.20 -0.07
C ALA A 63 8.79 8.75 -0.57
N ASN A 64 9.69 8.41 -1.50
CA ASN A 64 9.92 7.04 -1.91
C ASN A 64 10.81 6.30 -0.90
N MET A 65 10.26 5.32 -0.23
CA MET A 65 10.94 4.48 0.77
C MET A 65 11.13 3.03 0.30
N GLY A 66 10.84 2.74 -0.97
CA GLY A 66 10.99 1.39 -1.54
C GLY A 66 9.98 0.38 -0.97
N LEU A 67 8.79 0.83 -0.59
CA LEU A 67 7.74 0.01 0.04
C LEU A 67 6.63 -0.40 -0.94
N SER A 68 6.73 -0.02 -2.21
CA SER A 68 5.70 -0.29 -3.22
C SER A 68 5.77 -1.73 -3.73
N CYS A 69 4.64 -2.40 -3.86
CA CYS A 69 4.50 -3.70 -4.51
C CYS A 69 3.77 -3.64 -5.86
N GLY A 70 3.49 -2.43 -6.35
CA GLY A 70 2.89 -2.14 -7.64
C GLY A 70 2.67 -0.66 -7.83
N ASN A 71 1.97 -0.28 -8.90
CA ASN A 71 1.61 1.10 -9.23
C ASN A 71 0.08 1.27 -9.29
N PRO A 72 -0.59 1.55 -8.17
CA PRO A 72 -2.04 1.74 -8.14
C PRO A 72 -2.47 3.02 -8.88
N THR A 73 -1.61 4.05 -9.00
CA THR A 73 -1.95 5.29 -9.71
C THR A 73 -2.14 5.04 -11.21
N ALA A 74 -1.30 4.18 -11.80
CA ALA A 74 -1.45 3.75 -13.21
C ALA A 74 -2.73 2.92 -13.43
N ILE A 75 -3.11 2.06 -12.46
CA ILE A 75 -4.35 1.25 -12.55
C ILE A 75 -5.59 2.13 -12.40
N ALA A 76 -5.49 3.17 -11.57
CA ALA A 76 -6.60 4.04 -11.23
C ALA A 76 -7.08 4.92 -12.38
N GLU A 77 -6.25 5.15 -13.40
CA GLU A 77 -6.55 6.07 -14.52
C GLU A 77 -7.07 7.42 -14.00
N LEU A 78 -6.27 8.07 -13.15
CA LEU A 78 -6.65 9.32 -12.48
C LEU A 78 -6.94 10.45 -13.49
N ARG A 79 -7.96 11.27 -13.18
CA ARG A 79 -8.43 12.36 -14.04
C ARG A 79 -8.33 13.69 -13.32
N PRO A 80 -8.08 14.79 -14.04
CA PRO A 80 -8.13 16.14 -13.47
C PRO A 80 -9.45 16.41 -12.75
N GLY A 81 -9.38 17.03 -11.58
CA GLY A 81 -10.53 17.39 -10.74
C GLY A 81 -11.06 16.30 -9.82
N GLU A 82 -10.53 15.06 -9.88
CA GLU A 82 -10.98 13.98 -8.98
C GLU A 82 -10.50 14.17 -7.53
N VAL A 83 -11.30 13.70 -6.59
CA VAL A 83 -10.94 13.52 -5.18
C VAL A 83 -10.44 12.09 -4.98
N VAL A 84 -9.16 11.96 -4.66
CA VAL A 84 -8.47 10.66 -4.47
C VAL A 84 -8.17 10.44 -3.00
N LEU A 85 -8.38 9.22 -2.53
CA LEU A 85 -7.97 8.74 -1.21
C LEU A 85 -6.88 7.70 -1.37
N ASP A 86 -5.75 7.88 -0.66
CA ASP A 86 -4.67 6.90 -0.57
C ASP A 86 -4.68 6.24 0.81
N LEU A 87 -4.87 4.91 0.83
CA LEU A 87 -4.86 4.11 2.05
C LEU A 87 -3.44 3.66 2.40
N GLY A 88 -3.00 3.94 3.63
CA GLY A 88 -1.64 3.66 4.08
C GLY A 88 -0.61 4.51 3.35
N SER A 89 -0.84 5.81 3.29
CA SER A 89 -0.08 6.76 2.46
C SER A 89 1.41 6.88 2.81
N GLY A 90 1.84 6.35 3.97
CA GLY A 90 3.23 6.40 4.41
C GLY A 90 3.84 7.79 4.36
N GLY A 91 4.98 7.92 3.69
CA GLY A 91 5.67 9.21 3.45
C GLY A 91 5.06 10.08 2.36
N GLY A 92 3.93 9.67 1.77
CA GLY A 92 3.18 10.43 0.76
C GLY A 92 3.55 10.09 -0.69
N PHE A 93 4.21 8.98 -0.96
CA PHE A 93 4.70 8.60 -2.29
C PHE A 93 3.61 8.67 -3.35
N ASP A 94 2.56 7.85 -3.22
CA ASP A 94 1.44 7.81 -4.17
C ASP A 94 0.57 9.07 -4.11
N VAL A 95 0.45 9.73 -2.94
CA VAL A 95 -0.28 11.01 -2.77
C VAL A 95 0.30 12.12 -3.63
N PHE A 96 1.64 12.29 -3.63
CA PHE A 96 2.28 13.34 -4.42
C PHE A 96 2.22 13.07 -5.92
N ILE A 97 2.29 11.82 -6.34
CA ILE A 97 2.09 11.43 -7.74
C ILE A 97 0.64 11.72 -8.15
N ALA A 98 -0.33 11.21 -7.40
CA ALA A 98 -1.76 11.42 -7.66
C ALA A 98 -2.13 12.90 -7.69
N GLY A 99 -1.56 13.71 -6.79
CA GLY A 99 -1.79 15.16 -6.73
C GLY A 99 -1.47 15.87 -8.04
N ARG A 100 -0.41 15.46 -8.72
CA ARG A 100 -0.05 16.01 -10.05
C ARG A 100 -1.05 15.58 -11.13
N HIS A 101 -1.53 14.34 -11.08
CA HIS A 101 -2.50 13.83 -12.06
C HIS A 101 -3.87 14.51 -11.94
N VAL A 102 -4.35 14.73 -10.71
CA VAL A 102 -5.66 15.37 -10.50
C VAL A 102 -5.63 16.89 -10.67
N GLY A 103 -4.44 17.51 -10.60
CA GLY A 103 -4.26 18.94 -10.85
C GLY A 103 -4.86 19.85 -9.79
N ALA A 104 -4.91 21.16 -10.08
CA ALA A 104 -5.32 22.20 -9.12
C ALA A 104 -6.79 22.09 -8.67
N ASP A 105 -7.67 21.58 -9.51
CA ASP A 105 -9.10 21.42 -9.23
C ASP A 105 -9.42 20.10 -8.51
N GLY A 106 -8.45 19.17 -8.45
CA GLY A 106 -8.55 17.90 -7.74
C GLY A 106 -8.02 17.99 -6.31
N ARG A 107 -8.16 16.89 -5.56
CA ARG A 107 -7.67 16.77 -4.19
C ARG A 107 -7.20 15.35 -3.91
N VAL A 108 -6.09 15.21 -3.18
CA VAL A 108 -5.63 13.90 -2.71
C VAL A 108 -5.51 13.90 -1.20
N ILE A 109 -6.08 12.88 -0.58
CA ILE A 109 -6.10 12.68 0.87
C ILE A 109 -5.33 11.40 1.16
N GLY A 110 -4.19 11.49 1.87
CA GLY A 110 -3.48 10.33 2.39
C GLY A 110 -3.95 10.01 3.81
N VAL A 111 -4.24 8.74 4.08
CA VAL A 111 -4.54 8.24 5.43
C VAL A 111 -3.47 7.25 5.84
N ASP A 112 -2.91 7.43 7.04
CA ASP A 112 -1.96 6.48 7.64
C ASP A 112 -2.14 6.44 9.16
N MET A 113 -1.94 5.28 9.78
CA MET A 113 -2.06 5.13 11.22
C MET A 113 -0.75 5.43 11.98
N THR A 114 0.37 5.66 11.28
CA THR A 114 1.70 5.84 11.83
C THR A 114 2.05 7.33 11.93
N PRO A 115 2.11 7.94 13.14
CA PRO A 115 2.39 9.37 13.28
C PRO A 115 3.74 9.79 12.68
N ASP A 116 4.78 8.95 12.77
CA ASP A 116 6.10 9.22 12.21
C ASP A 116 6.06 9.33 10.67
N MET A 117 5.29 8.45 10.00
CA MET A 117 5.05 8.51 8.56
C MET A 117 4.37 9.82 8.17
N LEU A 118 3.28 10.17 8.85
CA LEU A 118 2.55 11.42 8.58
C LEU A 118 3.38 12.67 8.86
N SER A 119 4.25 12.64 9.88
CA SER A 119 5.17 13.74 10.15
C SER A 119 6.11 13.98 8.97
N LYS A 120 6.62 12.91 8.36
CA LYS A 120 7.46 12.96 7.16
C LYS A 120 6.67 13.45 5.95
N ALA A 121 5.50 12.88 5.68
CA ALA A 121 4.63 13.26 4.58
C ALA A 121 4.23 14.75 4.64
N ARG A 122 3.84 15.23 5.82
CA ARG A 122 3.45 16.64 6.02
C ARG A 122 4.61 17.62 5.81
N LYS A 123 5.84 17.26 6.20
CA LYS A 123 7.03 18.07 5.89
C LYS A 123 7.27 18.16 4.38
N ASN A 124 7.01 17.10 3.66
CA ASN A 124 7.20 17.02 2.22
C ASN A 124 6.17 17.84 1.43
N ILE A 125 5.04 18.27 2.02
CA ILE A 125 4.06 19.16 1.36
C ILE A 125 4.72 20.47 0.91
N VAL A 126 5.64 21.03 1.70
CA VAL A 126 6.32 22.29 1.34
C VAL A 126 7.10 22.11 0.06
N VAL A 127 7.92 21.07 -0.03
CA VAL A 127 8.73 20.75 -1.23
C VAL A 127 7.83 20.43 -2.43
N TYR A 128 6.72 19.71 -2.21
CA TYR A 128 5.74 19.42 -3.26
C TYR A 128 5.14 20.70 -3.84
N ARG A 129 4.73 21.66 -2.98
CA ARG A 129 4.21 22.96 -3.41
C ARG A 129 5.24 23.76 -4.19
N GLU A 130 6.50 23.79 -3.73
CA GLU A 130 7.59 24.51 -4.41
C GLU A 130 7.88 23.91 -5.79
N LYS A 131 7.89 22.58 -5.92
CA LYS A 131 8.19 21.89 -7.18
C LYS A 131 7.04 21.95 -8.19
N THR A 132 5.78 21.95 -7.74
CA THR A 132 4.61 21.77 -8.62
C THR A 132 3.70 22.99 -8.73
N GLY A 133 3.78 23.93 -7.77
CA GLY A 133 2.82 25.02 -7.63
C GLY A 133 1.43 24.60 -7.14
N LEU A 134 1.24 23.32 -6.78
CA LEU A 134 -0.05 22.76 -6.35
C LEU A 134 -0.18 22.75 -4.82
N ASP A 135 -1.41 22.97 -4.31
CA ASP A 135 -1.79 22.89 -2.89
C ASP A 135 -3.02 22.00 -2.72
N ASN A 136 -2.97 20.80 -3.25
CA ASN A 136 -4.11 19.90 -3.42
C ASN A 136 -3.93 18.55 -2.68
N VAL A 137 -2.96 18.46 -1.75
CA VAL A 137 -2.69 17.25 -0.99
C VAL A 137 -2.83 17.49 0.52
N GLU A 138 -3.34 16.52 1.25
CA GLU A 138 -3.42 16.54 2.70
C GLU A 138 -3.21 15.14 3.29
N PHE A 139 -2.87 15.08 4.59
CA PHE A 139 -2.63 13.83 5.31
C PHE A 139 -3.39 13.80 6.63
N ARG A 140 -4.11 12.69 6.85
CA ARG A 140 -4.93 12.43 8.05
C ARG A 140 -4.43 11.21 8.80
N LEU A 141 -4.39 11.31 10.13
CA LEU A 141 -4.14 10.18 11.01
C LEU A 141 -5.41 9.34 11.11
N GLY A 142 -5.30 8.04 10.87
CA GLY A 142 -6.43 7.11 10.97
C GLY A 142 -6.04 5.71 10.59
N GLU A 143 -6.84 4.76 11.04
CA GLU A 143 -6.79 3.35 10.66
C GLU A 143 -7.68 3.13 9.43
N ILE A 144 -7.28 2.21 8.54
CA ILE A 144 -8.02 1.96 7.30
C ILE A 144 -9.34 1.23 7.53
N GLU A 145 -9.52 0.60 8.69
CA GLU A 145 -10.77 -0.01 9.16
C GLU A 145 -11.80 1.03 9.60
N HIS A 146 -11.37 2.28 9.88
CA HIS A 146 -12.20 3.39 10.36
C HIS A 146 -11.72 4.70 9.76
N LEU A 147 -12.01 4.93 8.50
CA LEU A 147 -11.49 6.05 7.74
C LEU A 147 -12.03 7.40 8.24
N PRO A 148 -11.16 8.39 8.53
CA PRO A 148 -11.55 9.75 8.90
C PRO A 148 -12.02 10.55 7.67
N ILE A 149 -12.91 9.97 6.89
CA ILE A 149 -13.41 10.44 5.59
C ILE A 149 -14.95 10.37 5.62
N ALA A 150 -15.59 11.39 5.10
CA ALA A 150 -17.06 11.42 5.02
C ALA A 150 -17.58 10.41 3.99
N ASP A 151 -18.83 9.97 4.18
CA ASP A 151 -19.52 9.08 3.25
C ASP A 151 -19.64 9.72 1.87
N ASN A 152 -19.51 8.92 0.82
CA ASN A 152 -19.72 9.32 -0.58
C ASN A 152 -18.97 10.62 -0.96
N SER A 153 -17.73 10.77 -0.52
CA SER A 153 -16.98 12.03 -0.68
C SER A 153 -15.76 11.91 -1.59
N VAL A 154 -15.34 10.70 -1.96
CA VAL A 154 -14.18 10.47 -2.84
C VAL A 154 -14.58 9.79 -4.15
N ASP A 155 -13.85 10.08 -5.22
CA ASP A 155 -14.10 9.53 -6.55
C ASP A 155 -13.27 8.26 -6.79
N VAL A 156 -12.05 8.23 -6.23
CA VAL A 156 -11.08 7.15 -6.42
C VAL A 156 -10.41 6.80 -5.11
N ILE A 157 -10.22 5.51 -4.86
CA ILE A 157 -9.34 5.02 -3.80
C ILE A 157 -8.16 4.30 -4.44
N ILE A 158 -6.96 4.65 -4.01
CA ILE A 158 -5.73 3.91 -4.30
C ILE A 158 -5.19 3.28 -3.01
N SER A 159 -4.46 2.17 -3.15
CA SER A 159 -3.82 1.50 -2.02
C SER A 159 -2.62 0.68 -2.50
N ASN A 160 -1.51 0.76 -1.79
CA ASN A 160 -0.27 0.08 -2.14
C ASN A 160 0.31 -0.66 -0.93
N CYS A 161 0.23 -2.00 -0.90
CA CYS A 161 0.78 -2.87 0.15
C CYS A 161 0.31 -2.56 1.58
N VAL A 162 -0.95 -2.23 1.79
CA VAL A 162 -1.45 -1.89 3.13
C VAL A 162 -2.60 -2.76 3.61
N ILE A 163 -3.48 -3.24 2.73
CA ILE A 163 -4.69 -3.99 3.17
C ILE A 163 -4.28 -5.27 3.90
N ASN A 164 -3.19 -5.91 3.50
CA ASN A 164 -2.67 -7.10 4.17
C ASN A 164 -2.21 -6.87 5.61
N LEU A 165 -1.90 -5.62 5.98
CA LEU A 165 -1.53 -5.26 7.36
C LEU A 165 -2.73 -5.16 8.29
N SER A 166 -3.93 -5.00 7.73
CA SER A 166 -5.18 -4.91 8.51
C SER A 166 -5.56 -6.26 9.13
N PRO A 167 -5.93 -6.30 10.40
CA PRO A 167 -6.53 -7.47 11.05
C PRO A 167 -8.00 -7.70 10.66
N ASP A 168 -8.69 -6.69 10.10
CA ASP A 168 -10.09 -6.79 9.64
C ASP A 168 -10.25 -6.28 8.20
N LYS A 169 -9.73 -7.05 7.25
CA LYS A 169 -9.81 -6.72 5.82
C LYS A 169 -11.24 -6.56 5.30
N PRO A 170 -12.23 -7.37 5.71
CA PRO A 170 -13.63 -7.13 5.33
C PRO A 170 -14.12 -5.75 5.75
N GLN A 171 -13.72 -5.23 6.92
CA GLN A 171 -14.07 -3.89 7.37
C GLN A 171 -13.42 -2.82 6.50
N VAL A 172 -12.16 -3.00 6.07
CA VAL A 172 -11.50 -2.09 5.13
C VAL A 172 -12.29 -1.99 3.83
N TRP A 173 -12.75 -3.11 3.25
CA TRP A 173 -13.57 -3.08 2.04
C TRP A 173 -14.92 -2.39 2.24
N ARG A 174 -15.56 -2.54 3.42
CA ARG A 174 -16.79 -1.80 3.77
C ARG A 174 -16.53 -0.29 3.88
N GLU A 175 -15.43 0.12 4.50
CA GLU A 175 -15.05 1.53 4.62
C GLU A 175 -14.74 2.16 3.25
N MET A 176 -14.01 1.44 2.38
CA MET A 176 -13.81 1.89 1.00
C MET A 176 -15.15 2.11 0.28
N SER A 177 -16.09 1.16 0.42
CA SER A 177 -17.42 1.32 -0.17
C SER A 177 -18.18 2.50 0.43
N ARG A 178 -18.11 2.73 1.75
CA ARG A 178 -18.78 3.83 2.43
C ARG A 178 -18.32 5.20 1.91
N VAL A 179 -17.00 5.42 1.80
CA VAL A 179 -16.44 6.73 1.47
C VAL A 179 -16.48 7.07 -0.02
N LEU A 180 -16.50 6.04 -0.90
CA LEU A 180 -16.62 6.24 -2.34
C LEU A 180 -18.01 6.79 -2.72
N ARG A 181 -18.02 7.73 -3.65
CA ARG A 181 -19.25 8.16 -4.35
C ARG A 181 -19.82 6.99 -5.18
N PRO A 182 -21.16 6.94 -5.42
CA PRO A 182 -21.71 6.06 -6.45
C PRO A 182 -20.97 6.24 -7.78
N GLY A 183 -20.60 5.14 -8.42
CA GLY A 183 -19.79 5.14 -9.64
C GLY A 183 -18.29 5.32 -9.42
N GLY A 184 -17.84 5.60 -8.20
CA GLY A 184 -16.43 5.68 -7.83
C GLY A 184 -15.71 4.34 -7.99
N ARG A 185 -14.37 4.36 -8.01
CA ARG A 185 -13.55 3.18 -8.27
C ARG A 185 -12.42 3.00 -7.26
N VAL A 186 -11.95 1.77 -7.14
CA VAL A 186 -10.75 1.42 -6.38
C VAL A 186 -9.67 0.88 -7.31
N ALA A 187 -8.41 1.15 -6.96
CA ALA A 187 -7.23 0.57 -7.57
C ALA A 187 -6.25 0.18 -6.45
N VAL A 188 -6.14 -1.10 -6.20
CA VAL A 188 -5.31 -1.68 -5.13
C VAL A 188 -4.18 -2.48 -5.75
N SER A 189 -2.98 -2.32 -5.21
CA SER A 189 -1.85 -3.21 -5.43
C SER A 189 -1.42 -3.79 -4.09
N ASP A 190 -1.52 -5.10 -3.93
CA ASP A 190 -1.10 -5.78 -2.70
C ASP A 190 -0.55 -7.18 -3.02
N LEU A 191 0.05 -7.84 -2.05
CA LEU A 191 0.46 -9.23 -2.19
C LEU A 191 -0.75 -10.15 -2.00
N ALA A 192 -0.80 -11.22 -2.79
CA ALA A 192 -1.81 -12.27 -2.63
C ALA A 192 -1.16 -13.65 -2.58
N LEU A 193 -1.79 -14.56 -1.87
CA LEU A 193 -1.37 -15.95 -1.83
C LEU A 193 -1.89 -16.72 -3.05
N LEU A 194 -1.03 -17.54 -3.62
CA LEU A 194 -1.37 -18.56 -4.61
C LEU A 194 -1.69 -19.89 -3.94
N GLN A 195 -1.06 -20.15 -2.79
CA GLN A 195 -1.30 -21.28 -1.91
C GLN A 195 -0.97 -20.92 -0.45
N SER A 196 -1.41 -21.73 0.49
CA SER A 196 -1.19 -21.49 1.93
C SER A 196 0.30 -21.44 2.27
N LEU A 197 0.69 -20.42 3.06
CA LEU A 197 2.04 -20.32 3.60
C LEU A 197 2.27 -21.35 4.71
N PRO A 198 3.50 -21.85 4.89
CA PRO A 198 3.90 -22.60 6.08
C PRO A 198 3.59 -21.81 7.38
N PRO A 199 3.15 -22.49 8.46
CA PRO A 199 2.77 -21.83 9.72
C PRO A 199 3.90 -21.00 10.36
N ASP A 200 5.15 -21.36 10.13
CA ASP A 200 6.31 -20.65 10.67
C ASP A 200 6.46 -19.26 10.02
N ILE A 201 6.14 -19.14 8.73
CA ILE A 201 6.17 -17.86 8.01
C ILE A 201 5.04 -16.95 8.48
N THR A 202 3.83 -17.49 8.67
CA THR A 202 2.68 -16.68 9.12
C THR A 202 2.84 -16.10 10.52
N LYS A 203 3.73 -16.68 11.34
CA LYS A 203 4.03 -16.19 12.70
C LYS A 203 5.18 -15.19 12.77
N MET A 204 5.91 -14.98 11.68
CA MET A 204 7.05 -14.06 11.65
C MET A 204 6.55 -12.61 11.64
N VAL A 205 7.02 -11.81 12.61
CA VAL A 205 6.68 -10.36 12.67
C VAL A 205 7.21 -9.62 11.46
N GLU A 206 8.40 -9.97 11.00
CA GLU A 206 9.01 -9.38 9.80
C GLU A 206 8.18 -9.68 8.54
N ALA A 207 7.62 -10.89 8.44
CA ALA A 207 6.73 -11.25 7.34
C ALA A 207 5.38 -10.49 7.41
N LEU A 208 4.90 -10.15 8.60
CA LEU A 208 3.72 -9.30 8.78
C LEU A 208 4.00 -7.86 8.31
N VAL A 209 5.08 -7.25 8.78
CA VAL A 209 5.48 -5.89 8.37
C VAL A 209 5.80 -5.82 6.86
N GLY A 210 6.29 -6.92 6.27
CA GLY A 210 6.48 -7.06 4.83
C GLY A 210 5.21 -7.42 4.04
N CYS A 211 4.01 -7.27 4.60
CA CYS A 211 2.71 -7.59 3.99
C CYS A 211 2.50 -9.07 3.58
N ILE A 212 3.41 -9.98 3.92
CA ILE A 212 3.37 -11.38 3.48
C ILE A 212 2.51 -12.23 4.42
N ALA A 213 2.74 -12.12 5.74
CA ALA A 213 2.05 -12.96 6.73
C ALA A 213 0.53 -12.68 6.78
N GLY A 214 0.10 -11.48 6.43
CA GLY A 214 -1.30 -11.09 6.35
C GLY A 214 -1.93 -11.25 4.97
N ALA A 215 -1.17 -11.70 3.95
CA ALA A 215 -1.71 -11.89 2.62
C ALA A 215 -2.78 -12.99 2.60
N VAL A 216 -3.80 -12.79 1.77
CA VAL A 216 -4.91 -13.72 1.56
C VAL A 216 -4.94 -14.22 0.12
N MET A 217 -5.69 -15.27 -0.15
CA MET A 217 -5.88 -15.74 -1.53
C MET A 217 -6.59 -14.68 -2.38
N ALA A 218 -6.26 -14.59 -3.66
CA ALA A 218 -6.90 -13.67 -4.59
C ALA A 218 -8.44 -13.81 -4.59
N ARG A 219 -8.97 -15.05 -4.50
CA ARG A 219 -10.41 -15.31 -4.40
C ARG A 219 -11.06 -14.75 -3.13
N GLU A 220 -10.32 -14.67 -2.01
CA GLU A 220 -10.82 -14.11 -0.75
C GLU A 220 -10.89 -12.59 -0.88
N THR A 221 -9.92 -11.95 -1.53
CA THR A 221 -9.97 -10.52 -1.87
C THR A 221 -11.18 -10.19 -2.74
N GLU A 222 -11.44 -11.00 -3.78
CA GLU A 222 -12.61 -10.86 -4.64
C GLU A 222 -13.92 -10.98 -3.86
N GLN A 223 -13.99 -11.96 -2.95
CA GLN A 223 -15.17 -12.19 -2.13
C GLN A 223 -15.45 -11.01 -1.19
N MET A 224 -14.43 -10.51 -0.49
CA MET A 224 -14.57 -9.33 0.38
C MET A 224 -15.05 -8.09 -0.37
N ALA A 225 -14.51 -7.86 -1.58
CA ALA A 225 -14.95 -6.76 -2.43
C ALA A 225 -16.43 -6.90 -2.86
N LYS A 226 -16.86 -8.12 -3.25
CA LYS A 226 -18.26 -8.41 -3.58
C LYS A 226 -19.20 -8.19 -2.39
N GLU A 227 -18.82 -8.68 -1.20
CA GLU A 227 -19.59 -8.52 0.03
C GLU A 227 -19.72 -7.06 0.47
N ALA A 228 -18.73 -6.23 0.17
CA ALA A 228 -18.77 -4.78 0.38
C ALA A 228 -19.58 -4.02 -0.68
N GLY A 229 -20.16 -4.72 -1.66
CA GLY A 229 -21.03 -4.14 -2.68
C GLY A 229 -20.32 -3.62 -3.92
N PHE A 230 -19.07 -3.99 -4.15
CA PHE A 230 -18.35 -3.63 -5.39
C PHE A 230 -18.78 -4.51 -6.57
N GLU A 231 -18.73 -3.92 -7.75
CA GLU A 231 -18.97 -4.59 -9.04
C GLU A 231 -17.77 -4.41 -9.98
N LYS A 232 -17.79 -5.11 -11.11
CA LYS A 232 -16.74 -5.03 -12.16
C LYS A 232 -15.35 -5.26 -11.57
N ILE A 233 -15.25 -6.23 -10.66
CA ILE A 233 -14.01 -6.58 -10.00
C ILE A 233 -13.09 -7.29 -10.99
N ILE A 234 -11.89 -6.76 -11.19
CA ILE A 234 -10.85 -7.31 -12.05
C ILE A 234 -9.63 -7.58 -11.20
N LEU A 235 -9.14 -8.81 -11.22
CA LEU A 235 -7.92 -9.24 -10.56
C LEU A 235 -6.86 -9.53 -11.61
N THR A 236 -5.66 -8.98 -11.44
CA THR A 236 -4.53 -9.20 -12.34
C THR A 236 -3.29 -9.59 -11.55
N GLU A 237 -2.82 -10.83 -11.71
CA GLU A 237 -1.58 -11.31 -11.09
C GLU A 237 -0.35 -10.77 -11.82
N LYS A 238 0.69 -10.39 -11.05
CA LYS A 238 1.98 -9.88 -11.52
C LYS A 238 3.12 -10.71 -10.93
N ARG A 239 3.33 -11.92 -11.45
CA ARG A 239 4.32 -12.89 -10.93
C ARG A 239 5.76 -12.39 -11.03
N GLY A 240 6.12 -11.67 -12.09
CA GLY A 240 7.47 -11.15 -12.32
C GLY A 240 8.00 -10.22 -11.22
N TYR A 241 7.11 -9.57 -10.45
CA TYR A 241 7.50 -8.74 -9.31
C TYR A 241 8.22 -9.56 -8.21
N ILE A 242 7.67 -10.72 -7.86
CA ILE A 242 8.26 -11.59 -6.82
C ILE A 242 9.61 -12.16 -7.28
N GLU A 243 9.75 -12.46 -8.56
CA GLU A 243 11.01 -12.92 -9.13
C GLU A 243 12.09 -11.84 -9.04
N ALA A 244 11.77 -10.60 -9.40
CA ALA A 244 12.67 -9.47 -9.26
C ALA A 244 13.10 -9.24 -7.81
N LEU A 245 12.19 -9.29 -6.84
CA LEU A 245 12.53 -9.16 -5.41
C LEU A 245 13.48 -10.25 -4.92
N THR A 246 13.34 -11.46 -5.43
CA THR A 246 14.23 -12.58 -5.08
C THR A 246 15.66 -12.34 -5.60
N GLU A 247 15.79 -11.76 -6.80
CA GLU A 247 17.10 -11.39 -7.38
C GLU A 247 17.79 -10.26 -6.61
N TRP A 248 17.06 -9.35 -6.00
CA TRP A 248 17.60 -8.21 -5.23
C TRP A 248 18.19 -8.59 -3.86
N LYS A 249 18.19 -9.88 -3.49
CA LYS A 249 18.74 -10.40 -2.23
C LYS A 249 18.18 -9.74 -0.98
N ASP A 250 16.91 -9.39 -0.99
CA ASP A 250 16.21 -8.84 0.16
C ASP A 250 16.35 -9.79 1.37
N PRO A 251 16.83 -9.31 2.56
CA PRO A 251 17.04 -10.15 3.73
C PRO A 251 15.79 -10.84 4.24
N LEU A 252 14.61 -10.20 4.12
CA LEU A 252 13.32 -10.79 4.51
C LEU A 252 12.98 -11.98 3.60
N PHE A 253 13.09 -11.78 2.28
CA PHE A 253 12.81 -12.84 1.31
C PHE A 253 13.76 -14.03 1.49
N LYS A 254 15.06 -13.79 1.79
CA LYS A 254 16.00 -14.86 2.11
C LYS A 254 15.56 -15.66 3.34
N LYS A 255 15.18 -14.97 4.42
CA LYS A 255 14.69 -15.60 5.66
C LYS A 255 13.41 -16.41 5.43
N ILE A 256 12.51 -15.92 4.59
CA ILE A 256 11.29 -16.64 4.22
C ILE A 256 11.63 -17.88 3.38
N LEU A 257 12.52 -17.77 2.39
CA LEU A 257 12.97 -18.90 1.56
C LEU A 257 13.56 -20.05 2.39
N GLU A 258 14.30 -19.74 3.46
CA GLU A 258 14.84 -20.74 4.39
C GLU A 258 13.75 -21.55 5.13
N ASN A 259 12.53 -21.02 5.21
CA ASN A 259 11.36 -21.65 5.85
C ASN A 259 10.35 -22.24 4.85
N LEU A 260 10.61 -22.13 3.54
CA LEU A 260 9.80 -22.78 2.52
C LEU A 260 10.20 -24.26 2.33
N PRO A 261 9.31 -25.12 1.81
CA PRO A 261 9.65 -26.49 1.44
C PRO A 261 10.82 -26.53 0.47
N ALA A 262 11.70 -27.54 0.63
CA ALA A 262 12.88 -27.68 -0.22
C ALA A 262 12.50 -27.73 -1.70
N GLY A 263 13.19 -26.93 -2.53
CA GLY A 263 12.96 -26.83 -3.97
C GLY A 263 11.83 -25.90 -4.38
N SER A 264 11.13 -25.27 -3.43
CA SER A 264 10.09 -24.27 -3.73
C SER A 264 10.70 -22.89 -4.00
N LYS A 265 9.99 -22.09 -4.78
CA LYS A 265 10.27 -20.67 -5.00
C LYS A 265 9.23 -19.81 -4.28
N MET A 266 9.58 -18.56 -3.97
CA MET A 266 8.64 -17.60 -3.41
C MET A 266 7.43 -17.37 -4.34
N SER A 267 7.67 -17.28 -5.64
CA SER A 267 6.64 -17.12 -6.69
C SER A 267 5.67 -18.31 -6.81
N ASP A 268 5.94 -19.43 -6.15
CA ASP A 268 4.96 -20.54 -6.05
C ASP A 268 3.87 -20.26 -5.01
N PHE A 269 4.15 -19.39 -4.04
CA PHE A 269 3.28 -19.09 -2.90
C PHE A 269 2.63 -17.71 -2.97
N ILE A 270 3.30 -16.73 -3.54
CA ILE A 270 2.92 -15.31 -3.48
C ILE A 270 3.00 -14.69 -4.86
N THR A 271 2.09 -13.76 -5.12
CA THR A 271 2.13 -12.88 -6.30
C THR A 271 1.81 -11.44 -5.89
N SER A 272 2.23 -10.45 -6.66
CA SER A 272 1.62 -9.13 -6.60
C SER A 272 0.27 -9.20 -7.33
N LEU A 273 -0.78 -8.68 -6.70
CA LEU A 273 -2.15 -8.68 -7.20
C LEU A 273 -2.64 -7.25 -7.39
N TYR A 274 -3.03 -6.92 -8.61
CA TYR A 274 -3.74 -5.70 -8.93
C TYR A 274 -5.24 -5.95 -8.87
N VAL A 275 -5.95 -5.11 -8.13
CA VAL A 275 -7.41 -5.17 -7.99
C VAL A 275 -8.00 -3.86 -8.43
N SER A 276 -8.87 -3.89 -9.42
CA SER A 276 -9.75 -2.77 -9.74
C SER A 276 -11.21 -3.17 -9.54
N ALA A 277 -12.01 -2.26 -9.01
CA ALA A 277 -13.44 -2.48 -8.82
C ALA A 277 -14.20 -1.14 -8.82
N LYS A 278 -15.51 -1.18 -9.01
CA LYS A 278 -16.37 0.02 -9.02
C LYS A 278 -17.47 -0.12 -8.00
N LYS A 279 -17.79 1.00 -7.32
CA LYS A 279 -19.02 1.12 -6.56
C LYS A 279 -20.19 1.31 -7.55
N PRO A 280 -21.31 0.58 -7.42
CA PRO A 280 -22.49 0.76 -8.27
C PRO A 280 -22.95 2.22 -8.33
N LEU A 281 -23.58 2.59 -9.45
CA LEU A 281 -24.42 3.77 -9.49
C LEU A 281 -25.65 3.48 -8.63
N ALA A 282 -26.03 4.39 -7.72
CA ALA A 282 -27.17 4.19 -6.85
C ALA A 282 -28.48 4.07 -7.64
#